data_b60b7f31742fd7d1f98f4e9147badf5d
#
_entry.id   b60b7f31742fd7d1f98f4e9147badf5d
#
_cell.length_a   1.000
_cell.length_b   1.000
_cell.length_c   1.000
_cell.angle_alpha   90.00
_cell.angle_beta   90.00
_cell.angle_gamma   90.00
#
_symmetry.space_group_name_H-M   'P 1'
#
loop_
_entity.id
_entity.type
_entity.pdbx_description
1 polymer ?
#
loop_
_entity_poly.entity_id
_entity_poly.type
_entity_poly.pdbx_seq_one_letter_code
_entity_poly.pdbx_strand_id
1 'polypeptide(L)'
;GIISCFAIYSTDGGQFKYHTNSHILKFSLFFILFIALSFIRIGIWHTIAYLFYILVLGMLIYVLWFGVSAKGSQRWIDLYFLNLQPSELMKIAIIVCFAKFYHRIQPQDIHKVQNIIYPIILLALPIYLVIAQPDLGTSILIAASGLAVIWLAGIRARYFIYSILTLLVCAPFVISILKPYQKLRILS
;
A
#
# COMPACT_ATOMS: atom_id res chain seq x y z
N GLY A 1 16.98 -10.15 -1.34
CA GLY A 1 17.64 -10.70 -0.14
C GLY A 1 19.09 -11.03 -0.38
N ILE A 2 19.44 -12.25 -0.85
CA ILE A 2 20.84 -12.70 -1.00
C ILE A 2 21.64 -11.77 -1.93
N ILE A 3 21.12 -11.45 -3.11
CA ILE A 3 21.76 -10.54 -4.07
C ILE A 3 22.01 -9.16 -3.45
N SER A 4 21.05 -8.65 -2.66
CA SER A 4 21.23 -7.36 -1.97
C SER A 4 22.33 -7.41 -0.92
N CYS A 5 22.50 -8.54 -0.21
CA CYS A 5 23.60 -8.73 0.74
C CYS A 5 24.95 -8.67 0.03
N PHE A 6 25.08 -9.35 -1.12
CA PHE A 6 26.30 -9.30 -1.92
C PHE A 6 26.60 -7.89 -2.46
N ALA A 7 25.58 -7.19 -2.92
CA ALA A 7 25.74 -5.81 -3.41
C ALA A 7 26.23 -4.86 -2.31
N ILE A 8 25.64 -4.93 -1.10
CA ILE A 8 26.05 -4.09 0.04
C ILE A 8 27.45 -4.49 0.53
N TYR A 9 27.74 -5.79 0.59
CA TYR A 9 29.08 -6.28 0.94
C TYR A 9 30.15 -5.75 -0.03
N SER A 10 29.84 -5.74 -1.33
CA SER A 10 30.73 -5.18 -2.36
C SER A 10 30.93 -3.67 -2.18
N THR A 11 29.87 -2.91 -1.85
CA THR A 11 29.98 -1.45 -1.61
C THR A 11 30.71 -1.12 -0.32
N ASP A 12 30.68 -2.00 0.68
CA ASP A 12 31.44 -1.88 1.92
C ASP A 12 32.95 -2.26 1.76
N GLY A 13 33.40 -2.51 0.53
CA GLY A 13 34.78 -2.84 0.21
C GLY A 13 35.19 -4.26 0.55
N GLY A 14 34.27 -5.22 0.51
CA GLY A 14 34.52 -6.63 0.81
C GLY A 14 34.72 -6.91 2.31
N GLN A 15 34.24 -6.05 3.18
CA GLN A 15 34.30 -6.21 4.64
C GLN A 15 32.91 -6.18 5.25
N PHE A 16 32.70 -6.96 6.32
CA PHE A 16 31.46 -6.94 7.10
C PHE A 16 31.39 -5.68 7.98
N LYS A 17 31.06 -4.53 7.38
CA LYS A 17 30.86 -3.27 8.09
C LYS A 17 29.43 -3.16 8.64
N TYR A 18 29.17 -2.08 9.36
CA TYR A 18 27.86 -1.80 10.00
C TYR A 18 26.67 -1.95 9.02
N HIS A 19 26.81 -1.47 7.78
CA HIS A 19 25.73 -1.52 6.79
C HIS A 19 25.40 -2.95 6.37
N THR A 20 26.41 -3.75 6.07
CA THR A 20 26.25 -5.17 5.71
C THR A 20 25.64 -5.98 6.85
N ASN A 21 26.17 -5.84 8.08
CA ASN A 21 25.64 -6.56 9.24
C ASN A 21 24.22 -6.16 9.59
N SER A 22 23.91 -4.87 9.57
CA SER A 22 22.55 -4.36 9.80
C SER A 22 21.57 -4.88 8.76
N HIS A 23 21.97 -4.97 7.48
CA HIS A 23 21.12 -5.51 6.43
C HIS A 23 20.86 -7.00 6.62
N ILE A 24 21.89 -7.79 6.91
CA ILE A 24 21.74 -9.24 7.16
C ILE A 24 20.81 -9.49 8.34
N LEU A 25 20.99 -8.77 9.43
CA LEU A 25 20.17 -8.91 10.64
C LEU A 25 18.68 -8.57 10.34
N LYS A 26 18.44 -7.45 9.69
CA LYS A 26 17.07 -7.05 9.29
C LYS A 26 16.46 -8.07 8.33
N PHE A 27 17.21 -8.51 7.33
CA PHE A 27 16.74 -9.53 6.38
C PHE A 27 16.39 -10.83 7.08
N SER A 28 17.25 -11.33 7.97
CA SER A 28 17.01 -12.56 8.73
C SER A 28 15.77 -12.43 9.63
N LEU A 29 15.62 -11.31 10.32
CA LEU A 29 14.45 -11.03 11.17
C LEU A 29 13.16 -11.06 10.34
N PHE A 30 13.12 -10.33 9.21
CA PHE A 30 11.93 -10.28 8.37
C PHE A 30 11.67 -11.61 7.67
N PHE A 31 12.70 -12.39 7.35
CA PHE A 31 12.55 -13.71 6.79
C PHE A 31 11.94 -14.71 7.78
N ILE A 32 12.37 -14.67 9.05
CA ILE A 32 11.77 -15.46 10.12
C ILE A 32 10.32 -15.03 10.33
N LEU A 33 10.04 -13.73 10.35
CA LEU A 33 8.69 -13.21 10.46
C LEU A 33 7.80 -13.69 9.30
N PHE A 34 8.33 -13.66 8.08
CA PHE A 34 7.62 -14.16 6.89
C PHE A 34 7.24 -15.63 7.03
N ILE A 35 8.20 -16.47 7.47
CA ILE A 35 7.93 -17.89 7.74
C ILE A 35 6.86 -18.04 8.83
N ALA A 36 6.98 -17.32 9.93
CA ALA A 36 6.00 -17.36 11.02
C ALA A 36 4.59 -16.98 10.55
N LEU A 37 4.49 -15.92 9.74
CA LEU A 37 3.22 -15.47 9.17
C LEU A 37 2.61 -16.48 8.20
N SER A 38 3.43 -17.29 7.51
CA SER A 38 2.93 -18.30 6.57
C SER A 38 2.23 -19.48 7.28
N PHE A 39 2.52 -19.72 8.55
CA PHE A 39 1.81 -20.72 9.36
C PHE A 39 0.47 -20.23 9.91
N ILE A 40 0.16 -18.94 9.79
CA ILE A 40 -1.11 -18.39 10.26
C ILE A 40 -2.24 -18.85 9.33
N ARG A 41 -3.27 -19.48 9.92
CA ARG A 41 -4.44 -19.94 9.16
C ARG A 41 -5.15 -18.75 8.51
N ILE A 42 -5.57 -18.93 7.26
CA ILE A 42 -6.27 -17.90 6.48
C ILE A 42 -7.54 -17.38 7.19
N GLY A 43 -8.18 -18.22 8.02
CA GLY A 43 -9.34 -17.84 8.82
C GLY A 43 -9.05 -16.73 9.84
N ILE A 44 -7.82 -16.65 10.37
CA ILE A 44 -7.41 -15.57 11.28
C ILE A 44 -7.34 -14.25 10.51
N TRP A 45 -6.71 -14.24 9.35
CA TRP A 45 -6.66 -13.08 8.47
C TRP A 45 -8.06 -12.59 8.11
N HIS A 46 -8.94 -13.52 7.78
CA HIS A 46 -10.34 -13.21 7.51
C HIS A 46 -11.03 -12.58 8.73
N THR A 47 -10.77 -13.06 9.94
CA THR A 47 -11.40 -12.52 11.16
C THR A 47 -10.95 -11.10 11.44
N ILE A 48 -9.65 -10.82 11.38
CA ILE A 48 -9.04 -9.53 11.74
C ILE A 48 -9.04 -8.50 10.60
N ALA A 49 -9.45 -8.86 9.39
CA ALA A 49 -9.32 -8.04 8.18
C ALA A 49 -9.77 -6.57 8.34
N TYR A 50 -10.98 -6.35 8.88
CA TYR A 50 -11.49 -4.99 9.07
C TYR A 50 -10.77 -4.25 10.18
N LEU A 51 -10.43 -4.95 11.27
CA LEU A 51 -9.66 -4.36 12.36
C LEU A 51 -8.27 -3.94 11.88
N PHE A 52 -7.61 -4.79 11.10
CA PHE A 52 -6.31 -4.50 10.50
C PHE A 52 -6.38 -3.28 9.58
N TYR A 53 -7.41 -3.20 8.72
CA TYR A 53 -7.63 -2.03 7.86
C TYR A 53 -7.79 -0.75 8.68
N ILE A 54 -8.64 -0.75 9.71
CA ILE A 54 -8.89 0.42 10.55
C ILE A 54 -7.62 0.84 11.31
N LEU A 55 -6.86 -0.13 11.83
CA LEU A 55 -5.61 0.14 12.53
C LEU A 55 -4.59 0.81 11.62
N VAL A 56 -4.38 0.26 10.42
CA VAL A 56 -3.43 0.83 9.45
C VAL A 56 -3.91 2.19 8.94
N LEU A 57 -5.23 2.38 8.78
CA LEU A 57 -5.80 3.68 8.44
C LEU A 57 -5.53 4.71 9.54
N GLY A 58 -5.68 4.34 10.80
CA GLY A 58 -5.31 5.17 11.95
C GLY A 58 -3.83 5.54 11.94
N MET A 59 -2.94 4.59 11.60
CA MET A 59 -1.51 4.87 11.44
C MET A 59 -1.23 5.85 10.29
N LEU A 60 -1.95 5.78 9.16
CA LEU A 60 -1.84 6.75 8.07
C LEU A 60 -2.25 8.15 8.50
N ILE A 61 -3.33 8.28 9.27
CA ILE A 61 -3.78 9.55 9.83
C ILE A 61 -2.74 10.09 10.82
N TYR A 62 -2.21 9.22 11.70
CA TYR A 62 -1.17 9.60 12.66
C TYR A 62 0.06 10.17 11.96
N VAL A 63 0.55 9.52 10.91
CA VAL A 63 1.72 9.97 10.15
C VAL A 63 1.50 11.32 9.47
N LEU A 64 0.28 11.62 9.04
CA LEU A 64 -0.04 12.90 8.43
C LEU A 64 0.23 14.08 9.38
N TRP A 65 0.04 13.89 10.70
CA TRP A 65 0.19 14.90 11.73
C TRP A 65 1.53 14.83 12.47
N PHE A 66 2.03 13.63 12.73
CA PHE A 66 3.17 13.37 13.61
C PHE A 66 4.31 12.58 12.94
N GLY A 67 4.22 12.32 11.64
CA GLY A 67 5.23 11.53 10.94
C GLY A 67 6.59 12.22 10.85
N VAL A 68 7.64 11.40 10.84
CA VAL A 68 9.00 11.87 10.60
C VAL A 68 9.18 12.19 9.11
N SER A 69 9.71 13.38 8.83
CA SER A 69 9.98 13.81 7.47
C SER A 69 11.33 13.30 6.99
N ALA A 70 11.31 12.46 5.94
CA ALA A 70 12.50 12.08 5.21
C ALA A 70 12.37 12.54 3.75
N LYS A 71 13.38 13.23 3.22
CA LYS A 71 13.41 13.74 1.85
C LYS A 71 12.19 14.59 1.46
N GLY A 72 11.71 15.42 2.38
CA GLY A 72 10.64 16.40 2.11
C GLY A 72 9.20 15.88 2.22
N SER A 73 8.98 14.68 2.73
CA SER A 73 7.64 14.14 2.98
C SER A 73 7.58 13.36 4.29
N GLN A 74 6.49 13.56 5.04
CA GLN A 74 6.22 12.86 6.29
C GLN A 74 5.54 11.53 5.95
N ARG A 75 6.27 10.40 6.09
CA ARG A 75 5.78 9.08 5.68
C ARG A 75 6.11 7.97 6.65
N TRP A 76 6.98 8.23 7.63
CA TRP A 76 7.57 7.21 8.46
C TRP A 76 7.17 7.36 9.92
N ILE A 77 6.96 6.22 10.57
CA ILE A 77 6.89 6.11 12.03
C ILE A 77 8.25 5.56 12.47
N ASP A 78 8.96 6.31 13.27
CA ASP A 78 10.22 5.85 13.87
C ASP A 78 9.89 4.94 15.06
N LEU A 79 10.29 3.67 14.95
CA LEU A 79 10.14 2.67 16.00
C LEU A 79 11.50 2.35 16.66
N TYR A 80 12.45 3.31 16.69
CA TYR A 80 13.80 3.16 17.25
C TYR A 80 14.69 2.19 16.47
N PHE A 81 14.20 1.02 16.09
CA PHE A 81 14.98 -0.02 15.38
C PHE A 81 14.72 -0.03 13.88
N LEU A 82 13.56 0.42 13.46
CA LEU A 82 13.16 0.44 12.07
C LEU A 82 12.14 1.55 11.82
N ASN A 83 12.20 2.11 10.62
CA ASN A 83 11.23 3.07 10.16
C ASN A 83 10.08 2.31 9.48
N LEU A 84 8.90 2.39 10.07
CA LEU A 84 7.69 1.78 9.53
C LEU A 84 6.97 2.76 8.63
N GLN A 85 6.63 2.32 7.41
CA GLN A 85 5.79 3.10 6.49
C GLN A 85 4.38 2.50 6.46
N PRO A 86 3.37 3.15 7.06
CA PRO A 86 2.01 2.60 7.13
C PRO A 86 1.37 2.36 5.77
N SER A 87 1.72 3.12 4.74
CA SER A 87 1.22 2.93 3.39
C SER A 87 1.67 1.59 2.75
N GLU A 88 2.80 1.02 3.18
CA GLU A 88 3.20 -0.33 2.79
C GLU A 88 2.25 -1.40 3.36
N LEU A 89 1.89 -1.24 4.64
CA LEU A 89 0.92 -2.13 5.29
C LEU A 89 -0.48 -1.96 4.70
N MET A 90 -0.84 -0.76 4.26
CA MET A 90 -2.17 -0.48 3.71
C MET A 90 -2.44 -1.28 2.43
N LYS A 91 -1.43 -1.56 1.60
CA LYS A 91 -1.59 -2.43 0.42
C LYS A 91 -2.09 -3.82 0.82
N ILE A 92 -1.50 -4.38 1.87
CA ILE A 92 -1.90 -5.70 2.39
C ILE A 92 -3.29 -5.61 3.06
N ALA A 93 -3.51 -4.58 3.87
CA ALA A 93 -4.75 -4.38 4.59
C ALA A 93 -5.96 -4.25 3.64
N ILE A 94 -5.82 -3.54 2.51
CA ILE A 94 -6.85 -3.42 1.48
C ILE A 94 -7.16 -4.77 0.83
N ILE A 95 -6.12 -5.54 0.46
CA ILE A 95 -6.31 -6.85 -0.16
C ILE A 95 -7.11 -7.76 0.77
N VAL A 96 -6.71 -7.86 2.04
CA VAL A 96 -7.37 -8.72 3.03
C VAL A 96 -8.78 -8.22 3.35
N CYS A 97 -8.98 -6.91 3.46
CA CYS A 97 -10.28 -6.28 3.69
C CYS A 97 -11.26 -6.59 2.55
N PHE A 98 -10.85 -6.40 1.30
CA PHE A 98 -11.69 -6.64 0.15
C PHE A 98 -11.94 -8.12 -0.10
N ALA A 99 -10.94 -8.98 0.13
CA ALA A 99 -11.13 -10.43 0.08
C ALA A 99 -12.23 -10.88 1.05
N LYS A 100 -12.22 -10.35 2.29
CA LYS A 100 -13.29 -10.61 3.27
C LYS A 100 -14.64 -10.05 2.83
N PHE A 101 -14.66 -8.84 2.28
CA PHE A 101 -15.89 -8.20 1.82
C PHE A 101 -16.56 -9.03 0.71
N TYR A 102 -15.82 -9.39 -0.34
CA TYR A 102 -16.37 -10.14 -1.47
C TYR A 102 -16.64 -11.62 -1.16
N HIS A 103 -15.93 -12.21 -0.20
CA HIS A 103 -16.20 -13.58 0.24
C HIS A 103 -17.63 -13.79 0.75
N ARG A 104 -18.28 -12.75 1.26
CA ARG A 104 -19.66 -12.79 1.80
C ARG A 104 -20.73 -12.51 0.75
N ILE A 105 -20.35 -12.10 -0.45
CA ILE A 105 -21.27 -11.68 -1.50
C ILE A 105 -21.52 -12.86 -2.44
N GLN A 106 -22.79 -13.14 -2.72
CA GLN A 106 -23.15 -14.15 -3.72
C GLN A 106 -22.73 -13.67 -5.12
N PRO A 107 -22.27 -14.57 -6.03
CA PRO A 107 -21.81 -14.19 -7.36
C PRO A 107 -22.82 -13.38 -8.19
N GLN A 108 -24.11 -13.64 -8.01
CA GLN A 108 -25.20 -12.91 -8.67
C GLN A 108 -25.36 -11.47 -8.17
N ASP A 109 -24.93 -11.17 -6.97
CA ASP A 109 -25.09 -9.87 -6.32
C ASP A 109 -23.87 -8.97 -6.47
N ILE A 110 -22.77 -9.46 -7.01
CA ILE A 110 -21.51 -8.72 -7.16
C ILE A 110 -21.70 -7.41 -7.94
N HIS A 111 -22.63 -7.40 -8.92
CA HIS A 111 -22.89 -6.23 -9.75
C HIS A 111 -23.86 -5.22 -9.15
N LYS A 112 -24.41 -5.47 -7.95
CA LYS A 112 -25.24 -4.47 -7.27
C LYS A 112 -24.41 -3.23 -6.97
N VAL A 113 -25.00 -2.07 -7.21
CA VAL A 113 -24.33 -0.76 -7.06
C VAL A 113 -23.65 -0.62 -5.69
N GLN A 114 -24.30 -1.07 -4.64
CA GLN A 114 -23.75 -1.05 -3.27
C GLN A 114 -22.44 -1.82 -3.15
N ASN A 115 -22.34 -3.00 -3.78
CA ASN A 115 -21.17 -3.87 -3.72
C ASN A 115 -19.99 -3.36 -4.58
N ILE A 116 -20.22 -2.34 -5.38
CA ILE A 116 -19.19 -1.60 -6.13
C ILE A 116 -18.79 -0.33 -5.38
N ILE A 117 -19.77 0.43 -4.88
CA ILE A 117 -19.52 1.74 -4.25
C ILE A 117 -18.78 1.59 -2.92
N TYR A 118 -19.16 0.66 -2.04
CA TYR A 118 -18.49 0.51 -0.73
C TYR A 118 -16.98 0.24 -0.84
N PRO A 119 -16.50 -0.71 -1.65
CA PRO A 119 -15.07 -0.91 -1.85
C PRO A 119 -14.38 0.31 -2.46
N ILE A 120 -15.04 1.04 -3.36
CA ILE A 120 -14.46 2.27 -3.93
C ILE A 120 -14.26 3.33 -2.86
N ILE A 121 -15.23 3.55 -1.97
CA ILE A 121 -15.11 4.50 -0.86
C ILE A 121 -13.99 4.07 0.10
N LEU A 122 -13.94 2.77 0.46
CA LEU A 122 -12.89 2.22 1.30
C LEU A 122 -11.51 2.34 0.65
N LEU A 123 -11.42 2.29 -0.67
CA LEU A 123 -10.17 2.45 -1.40
C LEU A 123 -9.77 3.92 -1.52
N ALA A 124 -10.73 4.80 -1.76
CA ALA A 124 -10.48 6.23 -1.97
C ALA A 124 -9.90 6.91 -0.72
N LEU A 125 -10.33 6.48 0.48
CA LEU A 125 -9.89 7.09 1.73
C LEU A 125 -8.36 6.98 1.97
N PRO A 126 -7.73 5.79 1.96
CA PRO A 126 -6.29 5.69 2.12
C PRO A 126 -5.52 6.30 0.95
N ILE A 127 -6.05 6.23 -0.28
CA ILE A 127 -5.43 6.89 -1.43
C ILE A 127 -5.34 8.40 -1.18
N TYR A 128 -6.43 9.02 -0.75
CA TYR A 128 -6.46 10.45 -0.42
C TYR A 128 -5.43 10.81 0.66
N LEU A 129 -5.36 10.03 1.75
CA LEU A 129 -4.41 10.26 2.84
C LEU A 129 -2.95 10.15 2.35
N VAL A 130 -2.65 9.19 1.50
CA VAL A 130 -1.29 8.99 0.97
C VAL A 130 -0.92 10.08 -0.06
N ILE A 131 -1.86 10.55 -0.86
CA ILE A 131 -1.66 11.73 -1.73
C ILE A 131 -1.39 12.98 -0.89
N ALA A 132 -2.07 13.16 0.24
CA ALA A 132 -1.82 14.26 1.17
C ALA A 132 -0.41 14.19 1.81
N GLN A 133 0.21 13.01 1.89
CA GLN A 133 1.60 12.78 2.31
C GLN A 133 2.62 12.91 1.17
N PRO A 134 2.34 13.60 0.11
CA PRO A 134 2.89 13.65 -1.25
C PRO A 134 3.60 12.36 -1.72
N ASP A 135 2.88 11.23 -1.67
CA ASP A 135 3.38 9.94 -2.14
C ASP A 135 2.51 9.35 -3.26
N LEU A 136 2.68 9.89 -4.47
CA LEU A 136 1.93 9.45 -5.64
C LEU A 136 2.23 7.99 -6.01
N GLY A 137 3.49 7.56 -5.88
CA GLY A 137 3.88 6.19 -6.25
C GLY A 137 3.15 5.15 -5.41
N THR A 138 3.14 5.32 -4.09
CA THR A 138 2.47 4.39 -3.18
C THR A 138 0.95 4.47 -3.30
N SER A 139 0.38 5.66 -3.55
CA SER A 139 -1.06 5.81 -3.77
C SER A 139 -1.55 5.03 -5.00
N ILE A 140 -0.77 5.04 -6.08
CA ILE A 140 -1.05 4.24 -7.29
C ILE A 140 -0.98 2.73 -6.98
N LEU A 141 0.01 2.30 -6.20
CA LEU A 141 0.13 0.89 -5.82
C LEU A 141 -1.01 0.42 -4.93
N ILE A 142 -1.49 1.25 -4.00
CA ILE A 142 -2.67 0.98 -3.18
C ILE A 142 -3.91 0.87 -4.07
N ALA A 143 -4.09 1.82 -5.01
CA ALA A 143 -5.19 1.79 -5.98
C ALA A 143 -5.15 0.51 -6.82
N ALA A 144 -4.00 0.16 -7.39
CA ALA A 144 -3.81 -1.04 -8.19
C ALA A 144 -4.12 -2.32 -7.39
N SER A 145 -3.67 -2.41 -6.13
CA SER A 145 -3.93 -3.55 -5.26
C SER A 145 -5.42 -3.74 -5.00
N GLY A 146 -6.13 -2.67 -4.64
CA GLY A 146 -7.57 -2.71 -4.40
C GLY A 146 -8.37 -3.04 -5.68
N LEU A 147 -8.04 -2.38 -6.79
CA LEU A 147 -8.70 -2.63 -8.09
C LEU A 147 -8.47 -4.06 -8.58
N ALA A 148 -7.29 -4.63 -8.36
CA ALA A 148 -7.01 -6.02 -8.70
C ALA A 148 -7.94 -6.99 -7.96
N VAL A 149 -8.17 -6.79 -6.65
CA VAL A 149 -9.11 -7.63 -5.89
C VAL A 149 -10.54 -7.45 -6.38
N ILE A 150 -10.95 -6.22 -6.66
CA ILE A 150 -12.28 -5.90 -7.22
C ILE A 150 -12.48 -6.63 -8.56
N TRP A 151 -11.45 -6.65 -9.41
CA TRP A 151 -11.49 -7.35 -10.69
C TRP A 151 -11.56 -8.86 -10.52
N LEU A 152 -10.72 -9.43 -9.63
CA LEU A 152 -10.72 -10.86 -9.32
C LEU A 152 -12.04 -11.33 -8.69
N ALA A 153 -12.76 -10.45 -8.00
CA ALA A 153 -14.11 -10.74 -7.48
C ALA A 153 -15.15 -10.95 -8.58
N GLY A 154 -14.83 -10.63 -9.84
CA GLY A 154 -15.72 -10.86 -11.00
C GLY A 154 -16.48 -9.62 -11.47
N ILE A 155 -16.09 -8.41 -11.05
CA ILE A 155 -16.68 -7.19 -11.58
C ILE A 155 -16.31 -7.02 -13.05
N ARG A 156 -17.30 -6.72 -13.88
CA ARG A 156 -17.18 -6.63 -15.34
C ARG A 156 -16.12 -5.60 -15.75
N ALA A 157 -15.22 -5.98 -16.65
CA ALA A 157 -14.14 -5.14 -17.16
C ALA A 157 -14.58 -3.76 -17.67
N ARG A 158 -15.82 -3.64 -18.17
CA ARG A 158 -16.38 -2.36 -18.62
C ARG A 158 -16.34 -1.25 -17.55
N TYR A 159 -16.52 -1.59 -16.26
CA TYR A 159 -16.46 -0.58 -15.19
C TYR A 159 -15.05 -0.05 -14.99
N PHE A 160 -14.03 -0.90 -15.18
CA PHE A 160 -12.62 -0.48 -15.16
C PHE A 160 -12.28 0.41 -16.34
N ILE A 161 -12.79 0.06 -17.53
CA ILE A 161 -12.59 0.87 -18.74
C ILE A 161 -13.21 2.26 -18.54
N TYR A 162 -14.44 2.33 -18.02
CA TYR A 162 -15.06 3.63 -17.71
C TYR A 162 -14.29 4.41 -16.64
N SER A 163 -13.80 3.73 -15.60
CA SER A 163 -12.98 4.38 -14.56
C SER A 163 -11.69 4.96 -15.13
N ILE A 164 -10.98 4.20 -15.97
CA ILE A 164 -9.75 4.64 -16.63
C ILE A 164 -10.06 5.82 -17.57
N LEU A 165 -11.13 5.74 -18.37
CA LEU A 165 -11.53 6.81 -19.28
C LEU A 165 -11.86 8.09 -18.49
N THR A 166 -12.60 7.97 -17.40
CA THR A 166 -12.91 9.11 -16.52
C THR A 166 -11.64 9.71 -15.94
N LEU A 167 -10.70 8.87 -15.50
CA LEU A 167 -9.42 9.32 -14.94
C LEU A 167 -8.57 10.04 -15.97
N LEU A 168 -8.55 9.55 -17.23
CA LEU A 168 -7.86 10.22 -18.34
C LEU A 168 -8.49 11.58 -18.64
N VAL A 169 -9.81 11.68 -18.66
CA VAL A 169 -10.51 12.95 -18.89
C VAL A 169 -10.26 13.94 -17.74
N CYS A 170 -10.20 13.45 -16.50
CA CYS A 170 -9.94 14.27 -15.32
C CYS A 170 -8.44 14.55 -15.11
N ALA A 171 -7.53 13.83 -15.77
CA ALA A 171 -6.09 13.96 -15.59
C ALA A 171 -5.56 15.40 -15.73
N PRO A 172 -5.92 16.20 -16.76
CA PRO A 172 -5.45 17.57 -16.87
C PRO A 172 -5.90 18.45 -15.69
N PHE A 173 -7.10 18.21 -15.17
CA PHE A 173 -7.60 18.93 -14.00
C PHE A 173 -6.82 18.53 -12.72
N VAL A 174 -6.56 17.23 -12.53
CA VAL A 174 -5.76 16.71 -11.41
C VAL A 174 -4.32 17.28 -11.49
N ILE A 175 -3.71 17.30 -12.67
CA ILE A 175 -2.36 17.86 -12.87
C ILE A 175 -2.32 19.35 -12.52
N SER A 176 -3.39 20.11 -12.78
CA SER A 176 -3.44 21.54 -12.43
C SER A 176 -3.36 21.79 -10.92
N ILE A 177 -3.88 20.89 -10.11
CA ILE A 177 -3.92 20.97 -8.63
C ILE A 177 -2.63 20.46 -7.97
N LEU A 178 -1.81 19.69 -8.68
CA LEU A 178 -0.57 19.12 -8.14
C LEU A 178 0.46 20.20 -7.79
N LYS A 179 1.20 19.97 -6.71
CA LYS A 179 2.31 20.85 -6.29
C LYS A 179 3.45 20.87 -7.32
N PRO A 180 4.23 21.95 -7.42
CA PRO A 180 5.27 22.10 -8.47
C PRO A 180 6.26 20.92 -8.54
N TYR A 181 6.70 20.38 -7.40
CA TYR A 181 7.64 19.26 -7.37
C TYR A 181 7.03 17.94 -7.87
N GLN A 182 5.69 17.76 -7.73
CA GLN A 182 4.97 16.60 -8.25
C GLN A 182 4.83 16.68 -9.77
N LYS A 183 4.60 17.89 -10.31
CA LYS A 183 4.57 18.14 -11.75
C LYS A 183 5.91 17.82 -12.41
N LEU A 184 7.02 18.25 -11.80
CA LEU A 184 8.36 17.95 -12.30
C LEU A 184 8.66 16.45 -12.37
N ARG A 185 8.14 15.65 -11.43
CA ARG A 185 8.30 14.18 -11.44
C ARG A 185 7.50 13.45 -12.51
N ILE A 186 6.41 14.05 -12.99
CA ILE A 186 5.58 13.45 -14.05
C ILE A 186 6.14 13.81 -15.43
N LEU A 187 6.82 14.96 -15.51
CA LEU A 187 7.36 15.50 -16.77
C LEU A 187 8.82 15.09 -17.05
N SER A 188 9.53 14.53 -16.06
CA SER A 188 10.87 13.98 -16.17
C SER A 188 10.86 12.48 -16.42
#